data_251d85129202cf0f377066b0cd97db15
#
_entry.id   251d85129202cf0f377066b0cd97db15
#
_cell.length_a   1.000
_cell.length_b   1.000
_cell.length_c   1.000
_cell.angle_alpha   90.00
_cell.angle_beta   90.00
_cell.angle_gamma   90.00
#
_symmetry.space_group_name_H-M   'P 1'
#
loop_
_entity.id
_entity.type
_entity.pdbx_description
1 polymer ?
#
loop_
_entity_poly.entity_id
_entity_poly.type
_entity_poly.pdbx_seq_one_letter_code
_entity_poly.pdbx_strand_id
1 'polypeptide(L)'
;MPNLFIIAGPNGAGKTTYVRRFMPQEMRCREFVNADLIAAGLSPFAADQAAFEAGRIMLKRLRELGERQEDFSFETTLSGRTYVPLLKLWRAAGYRIRIDFLWIPDLNITRQRVKQRVTKGGHNIPDEVQLRRFNLGIRHLAELYRPLCDYWRLYDNTGSQPHLVAQEKDGLFEAVDVVRLAFIEQASKVSFMPDQSPPKLEEPGVFTPEEETRRSLRAMRKAYADVVLENLSYGLPVIQWRQGIGVVEVPAEQLVPLARRILEVNGEPLPEAEERALLAHQTI
;
A
#
# COMPACT_ATOMS: atom_id res chain seq x y z
N MET A 1 0.82 2.57 25.48
CA MET A 1 0.37 2.71 24.09
C MET A 1 1.19 1.77 23.26
N PRO A 2 0.57 0.86 22.52
CA PRO A 2 1.32 -0.05 21.65
C PRO A 2 1.89 0.69 20.43
N ASN A 3 2.97 0.17 19.89
CA ASN A 3 3.66 0.75 18.76
C ASN A 3 3.51 -0.13 17.51
N LEU A 4 3.29 0.52 16.39
CA LEU A 4 3.28 -0.11 15.08
C LEU A 4 4.41 0.51 14.22
N PHE A 5 5.30 -0.35 13.74
CA PHE A 5 6.39 0.07 12.86
C PHE A 5 6.18 -0.50 11.45
N ILE A 6 6.13 0.38 10.46
CA ILE A 6 5.96 0.01 9.06
C ILE A 6 7.25 0.32 8.31
N ILE A 7 7.88 -0.71 7.77
CA ILE A 7 9.07 -0.55 6.94
C ILE A 7 8.61 -0.64 5.48
N ALA A 8 8.75 0.48 4.78
CA ALA A 8 8.16 0.64 3.47
C ALA A 8 9.20 0.96 2.39
N GLY A 9 8.77 0.82 1.12
CA GLY A 9 9.61 1.14 -0.04
C GLY A 9 9.52 0.10 -1.15
N PRO A 10 10.00 0.41 -2.37
CA PRO A 10 9.91 -0.47 -3.52
C PRO A 10 10.66 -1.79 -3.32
N ASN A 11 10.39 -2.75 -4.19
CA ASN A 11 11.17 -3.98 -4.23
C ASN A 11 12.63 -3.66 -4.51
N GLY A 12 13.57 -4.31 -3.84
CA GLY A 12 15.01 -3.99 -3.97
C GLY A 12 15.48 -2.76 -3.19
N ALA A 13 14.61 -2.04 -2.50
CA ALA A 13 15.00 -0.88 -1.67
C ALA A 13 15.82 -1.24 -0.42
N GLY A 14 15.99 -2.53 -0.09
CA GLY A 14 16.79 -2.97 1.05
C GLY A 14 16.04 -3.03 2.38
N LYS A 15 14.71 -3.05 2.37
CA LYS A 15 13.85 -3.08 3.55
C LYS A 15 14.20 -4.19 4.55
N THR A 16 14.32 -5.43 4.09
CA THR A 16 14.65 -6.58 4.95
C THR A 16 16.05 -6.45 5.56
N THR A 17 17.01 -5.87 4.84
CA THR A 17 18.34 -5.57 5.36
C THR A 17 18.27 -4.50 6.44
N TYR A 18 17.49 -3.45 6.22
CA TYR A 18 17.22 -2.39 7.17
C TYR A 18 16.62 -2.94 8.47
N VAL A 19 15.58 -3.76 8.35
CA VAL A 19 14.93 -4.42 9.49
C VAL A 19 15.95 -5.20 10.31
N ARG A 20 16.73 -6.09 9.68
CA ARG A 20 17.72 -6.94 10.38
C ARG A 20 18.79 -6.13 11.09
N ARG A 21 19.17 -4.98 10.54
CA ARG A 21 20.28 -4.17 11.06
C ARG A 21 19.85 -3.20 12.15
N PHE A 22 18.69 -2.57 12.01
CA PHE A 22 18.30 -1.44 12.84
C PHE A 22 17.15 -1.75 13.82
N MET A 23 16.22 -2.65 13.46
CA MET A 23 15.07 -2.90 14.31
C MET A 23 15.36 -3.49 15.69
N PRO A 24 16.28 -4.47 15.84
CA PRO A 24 16.53 -5.07 17.15
C PRO A 24 17.01 -4.07 18.19
N GLN A 25 17.75 -3.05 17.76
CA GLN A 25 18.36 -2.06 18.64
C GLN A 25 17.49 -0.83 18.88
N GLU A 26 16.85 -0.31 17.82
CA GLU A 26 16.08 0.93 17.90
C GLU A 26 14.64 0.76 18.36
N MET A 27 13.99 -0.33 17.97
CA MET A 27 12.54 -0.47 18.14
C MET A 27 12.12 -1.43 19.25
N ARG A 28 13.02 -2.30 19.73
CA ARG A 28 12.75 -3.35 20.74
C ARG A 28 11.53 -4.20 20.42
N CYS A 29 11.08 -4.19 19.16
CA CYS A 29 9.91 -4.91 18.66
C CYS A 29 10.34 -6.31 18.21
N ARG A 30 9.70 -7.35 18.75
CA ARG A 30 10.02 -8.76 18.42
C ARG A 30 9.12 -9.31 17.32
N GLU A 31 7.90 -8.79 17.20
CA GLU A 31 6.93 -9.23 16.22
C GLU A 31 7.17 -8.54 14.88
N PHE A 32 7.70 -9.28 13.93
CA PHE A 32 7.94 -8.81 12.57
C PHE A 32 7.21 -9.69 11.55
N VAL A 33 6.33 -9.09 10.75
CA VAL A 33 5.52 -9.78 9.75
C VAL A 33 5.96 -9.37 8.35
N ASN A 34 6.30 -10.36 7.51
CA ASN A 34 6.78 -10.13 6.14
C ASN A 34 6.21 -11.20 5.21
N ALA A 35 5.47 -10.78 4.17
CA ALA A 35 4.84 -11.69 3.23
C ALA A 35 5.85 -12.55 2.45
N ASP A 36 7.02 -12.01 2.07
CA ASP A 36 8.05 -12.75 1.34
C ASP A 36 8.62 -13.89 2.20
N LEU A 37 8.79 -13.65 3.51
CA LEU A 37 9.25 -14.69 4.45
C LEU A 37 8.17 -15.75 4.69
N ILE A 38 6.90 -15.35 4.76
CA ILE A 38 5.78 -16.28 4.89
C ILE A 38 5.70 -17.17 3.63
N ALA A 39 5.78 -16.56 2.43
CA ALA A 39 5.75 -17.30 1.17
C ALA A 39 6.91 -18.29 1.06
N ALA A 40 8.12 -17.90 1.45
CA ALA A 40 9.28 -18.78 1.49
C ALA A 40 9.12 -19.94 2.51
N GLY A 41 8.44 -19.67 3.63
CA GLY A 41 8.12 -20.72 4.63
C GLY A 41 7.07 -21.72 4.14
N LEU A 42 6.07 -21.25 3.37
CA LEU A 42 5.03 -22.09 2.78
C LEU A 42 5.56 -22.95 1.63
N SER A 43 6.37 -22.36 0.75
CA SER A 43 6.92 -23.04 -0.43
C SER A 43 8.32 -22.52 -0.74
N PRO A 44 9.38 -23.13 -0.14
CA PRO A 44 10.76 -22.64 -0.29
C PRO A 44 11.26 -22.62 -1.75
N PHE A 45 10.75 -23.53 -2.60
CA PHE A 45 11.17 -23.66 -4.00
C PHE A 45 10.20 -23.02 -5.00
N ALA A 46 9.03 -22.56 -4.55
CA ALA A 46 7.99 -21.95 -5.38
C ALA A 46 7.25 -20.84 -4.63
N ALA A 47 8.00 -19.94 -4.00
CA ALA A 47 7.45 -18.84 -3.18
C ALA A 47 6.49 -17.93 -3.96
N ASP A 48 6.65 -17.85 -5.28
CA ASP A 48 5.78 -17.08 -6.19
C ASP A 48 4.34 -17.62 -6.17
N GLN A 49 4.19 -18.94 -6.16
CA GLN A 49 2.88 -19.60 -6.12
C GLN A 49 2.20 -19.42 -4.75
N ALA A 50 2.99 -19.28 -3.68
CA ALA A 50 2.50 -19.04 -2.32
C ALA A 50 2.24 -17.57 -1.99
N ALA A 51 2.54 -16.64 -2.88
CA ALA A 51 2.51 -15.19 -2.59
C ALA A 51 1.11 -14.69 -2.17
N PHE A 52 0.05 -15.19 -2.81
CA PHE A 52 -1.33 -14.82 -2.47
C PHE A 52 -1.73 -15.33 -1.08
N GLU A 53 -1.44 -16.60 -0.81
CA GLU A 53 -1.71 -17.20 0.50
C GLU A 53 -0.90 -16.52 1.61
N ALA A 54 0.38 -16.26 1.36
CA ALA A 54 1.24 -15.50 2.27
C ALA A 54 0.66 -14.11 2.60
N GLY A 55 0.11 -13.42 1.62
CA GLY A 55 -0.58 -12.14 1.82
C GLY A 55 -1.80 -12.27 2.76
N ARG A 56 -2.60 -13.32 2.59
CA ARG A 56 -3.75 -13.60 3.48
C ARG A 56 -3.30 -13.92 4.91
N ILE A 57 -2.29 -14.77 5.06
CA ILE A 57 -1.70 -15.13 6.36
C ILE A 57 -1.13 -13.88 7.04
N MET A 58 -0.40 -13.05 6.30
CA MET A 58 0.11 -11.78 6.81
C MET A 58 -1.02 -10.91 7.35
N LEU A 59 -2.07 -10.65 6.57
CA LEU A 59 -3.19 -9.81 6.99
C LEU A 59 -3.92 -10.37 8.21
N LYS A 60 -4.08 -11.70 8.31
CA LYS A 60 -4.63 -12.36 9.48
C LYS A 60 -3.75 -12.11 10.71
N ARG A 61 -2.44 -12.34 10.59
CA ARG A 61 -1.48 -12.13 11.69
C ARG A 61 -1.46 -10.68 12.16
N LEU A 62 -1.49 -9.72 11.24
CA LEU A 62 -1.52 -8.30 11.59
C LEU A 62 -2.79 -7.93 12.39
N ARG A 63 -3.96 -8.49 12.05
CA ARG A 63 -5.20 -8.28 12.82
C ARG A 63 -5.09 -8.88 14.22
N GLU A 64 -4.61 -10.12 14.34
CA GLU A 64 -4.41 -10.79 15.64
C GLU A 64 -3.50 -9.98 16.57
N LEU A 65 -2.38 -9.45 16.04
CA LEU A 65 -1.47 -8.60 16.80
C LEU A 65 -2.14 -7.29 17.23
N GLY A 66 -2.90 -6.67 16.32
CA GLY A 66 -3.65 -5.46 16.61
C GLY A 66 -4.73 -5.66 17.67
N GLU A 67 -5.46 -6.77 17.64
CA GLU A 67 -6.47 -7.14 18.65
C GLU A 67 -5.86 -7.38 20.03
N ARG A 68 -4.64 -7.93 20.08
CA ARG A 68 -3.90 -8.14 21.33
C ARG A 68 -3.20 -6.90 21.87
N GLN A 69 -3.24 -5.80 21.12
CA GLN A 69 -2.53 -4.57 21.45
C GLN A 69 -1.02 -4.77 21.71
N GLU A 70 -0.40 -5.68 20.95
CA GLU A 70 1.03 -5.94 21.00
C GLU A 70 1.81 -4.94 20.13
N ASP A 71 3.06 -4.66 20.50
CA ASP A 71 4.00 -3.95 19.62
C ASP A 71 4.36 -4.88 18.45
N PHE A 72 4.18 -4.41 17.21
CA PHE A 72 4.54 -5.18 16.03
C PHE A 72 5.06 -4.32 14.90
N SER A 73 5.68 -4.99 13.95
CA SER A 73 6.21 -4.38 12.75
C SER A 73 5.89 -5.21 11.52
N PHE A 74 5.81 -4.56 10.37
CA PHE A 74 5.67 -5.27 9.11
C PHE A 74 6.35 -4.55 7.96
N GLU A 75 6.69 -5.34 6.94
CA GLU A 75 7.30 -4.87 5.69
C GLU A 75 6.27 -4.79 4.58
N THR A 76 6.31 -3.68 3.80
CA THR A 76 5.40 -3.48 2.67
C THR A 76 6.01 -2.59 1.59
N THR A 77 5.45 -2.62 0.38
CA THR A 77 5.77 -1.65 -0.67
C THR A 77 4.94 -0.37 -0.58
N LEU A 78 3.89 -0.33 0.23
CA LEU A 78 2.84 0.70 0.27
C LEU A 78 2.17 1.00 -1.07
N SER A 79 2.36 0.14 -2.07
CA SER A 79 1.75 0.33 -3.40
C SER A 79 0.25 0.04 -3.45
N GLY A 80 -0.32 -0.54 -2.40
CA GLY A 80 -1.76 -0.81 -2.26
C GLY A 80 -2.40 0.05 -1.15
N ARG A 81 -3.73 0.05 -1.12
CA ARG A 81 -4.55 0.75 -0.11
C ARG A 81 -5.01 -0.16 1.03
N THR A 82 -4.62 -1.43 0.99
CA THR A 82 -5.09 -2.51 1.89
C THR A 82 -4.89 -2.19 3.37
N TYR A 83 -3.83 -1.46 3.71
CA TYR A 83 -3.52 -1.15 5.10
C TYR A 83 -4.23 0.11 5.63
N VAL A 84 -4.77 0.97 4.75
CA VAL A 84 -5.43 2.22 5.17
C VAL A 84 -6.55 1.99 6.19
N PRO A 85 -7.52 1.07 5.97
CA PRO A 85 -8.56 0.80 6.97
C PRO A 85 -8.01 0.24 8.27
N LEU A 86 -6.98 -0.62 8.20
CA LEU A 86 -6.34 -1.21 9.38
C LEU A 86 -5.61 -0.15 10.21
N LEU A 87 -4.88 0.77 9.57
CA LEU A 87 -4.19 1.86 10.25
C LEU A 87 -5.17 2.80 10.95
N LYS A 88 -6.30 3.12 10.31
CA LYS A 88 -7.37 3.90 10.95
C LYS A 88 -7.92 3.20 12.18
N LEU A 89 -8.18 1.89 12.09
CA LEU A 89 -8.65 1.08 13.21
C LEU A 89 -7.64 1.06 14.36
N TRP A 90 -6.37 0.78 14.07
CA TRP A 90 -5.33 0.70 15.10
C TRP A 90 -5.03 2.06 15.72
N ARG A 91 -5.06 3.14 14.94
CA ARG A 91 -4.94 4.50 15.49
C ARG A 91 -6.08 4.81 16.47
N ALA A 92 -7.32 4.46 16.11
CA ALA A 92 -8.46 4.59 17.00
C ALA A 92 -8.34 3.71 18.26
N ALA A 93 -7.66 2.56 18.17
CA ALA A 93 -7.33 1.69 19.30
C ALA A 93 -6.11 2.15 20.12
N GLY A 94 -5.54 3.32 19.83
CA GLY A 94 -4.46 3.92 20.60
C GLY A 94 -3.06 3.50 20.19
N TYR A 95 -2.88 2.90 19.01
CA TYR A 95 -1.55 2.63 18.45
C TYR A 95 -0.82 3.92 18.08
N ARG A 96 0.47 3.94 18.37
CA ARG A 96 1.40 4.91 17.82
C ARG A 96 2.03 4.35 16.54
N ILE A 97 1.78 4.98 15.41
CA ILE A 97 2.13 4.47 14.08
C ILE A 97 3.33 5.21 13.53
N ARG A 98 4.38 4.44 13.18
CA ARG A 98 5.59 4.96 12.55
C ARG A 98 5.82 4.29 11.20
N ILE A 99 6.21 5.08 10.19
CA ILE A 99 6.58 4.62 8.85
C ILE A 99 8.03 5.03 8.56
N ASP A 100 8.89 4.06 8.26
CA ASP A 100 10.21 4.28 7.69
C ASP A 100 10.19 3.88 6.22
N PHE A 101 10.25 4.85 5.31
CA PHE A 101 10.21 4.61 3.87
C PHE A 101 11.61 4.68 3.28
N LEU A 102 12.04 3.56 2.68
CA LEU A 102 13.33 3.46 1.99
C LEU A 102 13.12 3.72 0.51
N TRP A 103 13.65 4.80 0.01
CA TRP A 103 13.59 5.18 -1.39
C TRP A 103 14.90 4.94 -2.11
N ILE A 104 14.84 4.76 -3.41
CA ILE A 104 15.98 4.64 -4.32
C ILE A 104 15.67 5.46 -5.57
N PRO A 105 16.60 6.33 -6.05
CA PRO A 105 16.32 7.25 -7.16
C PRO A 105 16.12 6.56 -8.51
N ASP A 106 16.72 5.38 -8.72
CA ASP A 106 16.73 4.71 -10.01
C ASP A 106 16.10 3.32 -9.91
N LEU A 107 15.06 3.12 -10.71
CA LEU A 107 14.39 1.83 -10.87
C LEU A 107 15.38 0.74 -11.32
N ASN A 108 16.41 1.07 -12.12
CA ASN A 108 17.39 0.09 -12.57
C ASN A 108 18.22 -0.48 -11.41
N ILE A 109 18.51 0.34 -10.40
CA ILE A 109 19.18 -0.14 -9.18
C ILE A 109 18.28 -1.16 -8.46
N THR A 110 16.99 -0.87 -8.34
CA THR A 110 16.05 -1.80 -7.71
C THR A 110 15.94 -3.10 -8.49
N ARG A 111 15.85 -3.03 -9.83
CA ARG A 111 15.83 -4.21 -10.72
C ARG A 111 17.09 -5.06 -10.59
N GLN A 112 18.26 -4.44 -10.59
CA GLN A 112 19.52 -5.17 -10.40
C GLN A 112 19.58 -5.89 -9.06
N ARG A 113 19.16 -5.21 -7.97
CA ARG A 113 19.11 -5.81 -6.63
C ARG A 113 18.10 -6.96 -6.56
N VAL A 114 16.94 -6.84 -7.21
CA VAL A 114 15.96 -7.94 -7.31
C VAL A 114 16.54 -9.10 -8.11
N LYS A 115 17.16 -8.88 -9.27
CA LYS A 115 17.85 -9.92 -10.05
C LYS A 115 18.91 -10.65 -9.24
N GLN A 116 19.77 -9.92 -8.53
CA GLN A 116 20.79 -10.52 -7.64
C GLN A 116 20.17 -11.34 -6.50
N ARG A 117 19.00 -10.95 -5.99
CA ARG A 117 18.27 -11.71 -4.99
C ARG A 117 17.73 -13.01 -5.57
N VAL A 118 17.20 -12.98 -6.79
CA VAL A 118 16.68 -14.15 -7.51
C VAL A 118 17.79 -15.18 -7.75
N THR A 119 19.00 -14.76 -8.16
CA THR A 119 20.13 -15.69 -8.32
C THR A 119 20.56 -16.37 -7.02
N LYS A 120 20.14 -15.85 -5.87
CA LYS A 120 20.38 -16.42 -4.54
C LYS A 120 19.16 -17.19 -4.00
N GLY A 121 18.22 -17.58 -4.87
CA GLY A 121 17.02 -18.32 -4.51
C GLY A 121 15.86 -17.47 -3.98
N GLY A 122 15.91 -16.14 -4.14
CA GLY A 122 14.81 -15.26 -3.75
C GLY A 122 13.72 -15.17 -4.82
N HIS A 123 12.56 -14.69 -4.39
CA HIS A 123 11.35 -14.51 -5.21
C HIS A 123 11.57 -13.55 -6.40
N ASN A 124 11.12 -13.96 -7.58
CA ASN A 124 11.11 -13.12 -8.77
C ASN A 124 9.84 -12.25 -8.80
N ILE A 125 10.00 -11.01 -9.23
CA ILE A 125 8.89 -10.06 -9.37
C ILE A 125 8.93 -9.52 -10.79
N PRO A 126 7.83 -9.63 -11.58
CA PRO A 126 7.77 -9.09 -12.93
C PRO A 126 8.13 -7.59 -12.97
N ASP A 127 8.83 -7.17 -14.01
CA ASP A 127 9.33 -5.79 -14.15
C ASP A 127 8.22 -4.74 -14.08
N GLU A 128 7.05 -5.02 -14.67
CA GLU A 128 5.88 -4.15 -14.64
C GLU A 128 5.34 -3.95 -13.22
N VAL A 129 5.32 -5.04 -12.44
CA VAL A 129 4.91 -4.98 -11.03
C VAL A 129 5.92 -4.18 -10.20
N GLN A 130 7.23 -4.31 -10.50
CA GLN A 130 8.26 -3.52 -9.84
C GLN A 130 8.09 -2.03 -10.14
N LEU A 131 7.88 -1.66 -11.42
CA LEU A 131 7.64 -0.27 -11.85
C LEU A 131 6.41 0.33 -11.16
N ARG A 132 5.29 -0.40 -11.19
CA ARG A 132 4.06 0.03 -10.52
C ARG A 132 4.28 0.27 -9.03
N ARG A 133 4.89 -0.67 -8.33
CA ARG A 133 5.17 -0.57 -6.89
C ARG A 133 6.15 0.55 -6.57
N PHE A 134 7.10 0.80 -7.46
CA PHE A 134 8.06 1.90 -7.34
C PHE A 134 7.34 3.25 -7.34
N ASN A 135 6.47 3.49 -8.32
CA ASN A 135 5.78 4.77 -8.49
C ASN A 135 4.68 4.97 -7.43
N LEU A 136 3.87 3.92 -7.17
CA LEU A 136 2.74 4.05 -6.25
C LEU A 136 3.17 4.11 -4.78
N GLY A 137 4.25 3.43 -4.39
CA GLY A 137 4.66 3.37 -2.99
C GLY A 137 4.93 4.74 -2.38
N ILE A 138 5.71 5.57 -3.07
CA ILE A 138 6.06 6.92 -2.58
C ILE A 138 4.88 7.88 -2.65
N ARG A 139 4.05 7.77 -3.71
CA ARG A 139 2.82 8.56 -3.83
C ARG A 139 1.86 8.26 -2.69
N HIS A 140 1.62 6.99 -2.42
CA HIS A 140 0.75 6.58 -1.32
C HIS A 140 1.32 6.96 0.05
N LEU A 141 2.64 6.94 0.23
CA LEU A 141 3.24 7.48 1.45
C LEU A 141 2.75 8.91 1.69
N ALA A 142 2.92 9.80 0.71
CA ALA A 142 2.60 11.21 0.85
C ALA A 142 1.09 11.48 0.96
N GLU A 143 0.28 10.84 0.11
CA GLU A 143 -1.14 11.16 -0.05
C GLU A 143 -2.06 10.38 0.90
N LEU A 144 -1.72 9.12 1.23
CA LEU A 144 -2.64 8.21 1.93
C LEU A 144 -2.16 7.81 3.33
N TYR A 145 -0.87 7.54 3.48
CA TYR A 145 -0.34 6.94 4.70
C TYR A 145 0.22 7.95 5.69
N ARG A 146 0.85 9.03 5.20
CA ARG A 146 1.39 10.12 6.02
C ARG A 146 0.34 10.70 7.00
N PRO A 147 -0.90 11.00 6.58
CA PRO A 147 -1.90 11.55 7.50
C PRO A 147 -2.37 10.54 8.58
N LEU A 148 -2.04 9.26 8.43
CA LEU A 148 -2.45 8.19 9.35
C LEU A 148 -1.39 7.81 10.37
N CYS A 149 -0.17 8.32 10.22
CA CYS A 149 0.94 8.02 11.15
C CYS A 149 1.29 9.22 12.04
N ASP A 150 1.88 8.92 13.19
CA ASP A 150 2.35 9.91 14.16
C ASP A 150 3.78 10.32 13.87
N TYR A 151 4.52 9.45 13.16
CA TYR A 151 5.89 9.69 12.78
C TYR A 151 6.21 8.97 11.47
N TRP A 152 6.81 9.67 10.51
CA TRP A 152 7.37 9.05 9.32
C TRP A 152 8.75 9.62 9.00
N ARG A 153 9.55 8.79 8.34
CA ARG A 153 10.88 9.11 7.86
C ARG A 153 11.05 8.64 6.43
N LEU A 154 11.64 9.47 5.60
CA LEU A 154 12.04 9.17 4.22
C LEU A 154 13.55 9.06 4.15
N TYR A 155 14.03 7.91 3.69
CA TYR A 155 15.44 7.65 3.51
C TYR A 155 15.81 7.44 2.05
N ASP A 156 16.92 8.01 1.61
CA ASP A 156 17.65 7.54 0.43
C ASP A 156 18.50 6.33 0.84
N ASN A 157 18.18 5.16 0.30
CA ASN A 157 18.88 3.91 0.59
C ASN A 157 19.72 3.40 -0.60
N THR A 158 20.27 4.33 -1.38
CA THR A 158 21.15 4.03 -2.51
C THR A 158 22.51 3.53 -2.03
N GLY A 159 23.04 4.14 -1.00
CA GLY A 159 24.37 3.86 -0.42
C GLY A 159 24.42 2.65 0.49
N SER A 160 25.53 2.50 1.22
CA SER A 160 25.74 1.45 2.21
C SER A 160 25.01 1.70 3.53
N GLN A 161 24.62 2.94 3.79
CA GLN A 161 23.84 3.38 4.94
C GLN A 161 22.60 4.15 4.45
N PRO A 162 21.46 4.00 5.11
CA PRO A 162 20.29 4.84 4.85
C PRO A 162 20.62 6.29 5.21
N HIS A 163 20.36 7.21 4.27
CA HIS A 163 20.53 8.65 4.48
C HIS A 163 19.15 9.27 4.72
N LEU A 164 18.94 9.88 5.89
CA LEU A 164 17.67 10.54 6.21
C LEU A 164 17.51 11.79 5.36
N VAL A 165 16.39 11.88 4.64
CA VAL A 165 16.09 12.98 3.73
C VAL A 165 15.05 13.93 4.31
N ALA A 166 13.98 13.38 4.86
CA ALA A 166 12.91 14.15 5.48
C ALA A 166 12.23 13.32 6.57
N GLN A 167 11.62 13.98 7.51
CA GLN A 167 10.80 13.36 8.55
C GLN A 167 9.68 14.27 9.01
N GLU A 168 8.67 13.68 9.61
CA GLU A 168 7.66 14.41 10.35
C GLU A 168 7.33 13.65 11.62
N LYS A 169 7.30 14.35 12.72
CA LYS A 169 7.00 13.81 14.03
C LYS A 169 6.03 14.72 14.75
N ASP A 170 4.91 14.15 15.21
CA ASP A 170 3.89 14.89 15.96
C ASP A 170 3.43 16.18 15.22
N GLY A 171 3.33 16.11 13.87
CA GLY A 171 2.94 17.22 13.00
C GLY A 171 4.05 18.24 12.66
N LEU A 172 5.27 18.04 13.17
CA LEU A 172 6.42 18.90 12.86
C LEU A 172 7.23 18.26 11.73
N PHE A 173 7.14 18.87 10.54
CA PHE A 173 7.88 18.47 9.35
C PHE A 173 9.29 19.08 9.36
N GLU A 174 10.26 18.24 8.97
CA GLU A 174 11.67 18.64 8.82
C GLU A 174 12.23 18.07 7.50
N ALA A 175 12.71 18.96 6.63
CA ALA A 175 13.52 18.60 5.48
C ALA A 175 15.00 18.55 5.91
N VAL A 176 15.51 17.36 6.17
CA VAL A 176 16.91 17.15 6.65
C VAL A 176 17.91 17.38 5.51
N ASP A 177 17.59 16.90 4.31
CA ASP A 177 18.38 17.11 3.10
C ASP A 177 17.46 17.69 2.01
N VAL A 178 17.43 19.03 1.95
CA VAL A 178 16.56 19.78 1.06
C VAL A 178 16.82 19.48 -0.41
N VAL A 179 18.09 19.26 -0.80
CA VAL A 179 18.47 18.99 -2.18
C VAL A 179 17.97 17.62 -2.62
N ARG A 180 18.14 16.60 -1.81
CA ARG A 180 17.63 15.26 -2.08
C ARG A 180 16.12 15.22 -2.04
N LEU A 181 15.50 15.93 -1.11
CA LEU A 181 14.04 16.01 -1.03
C LEU A 181 13.47 16.60 -2.33
N ALA A 182 13.99 17.72 -2.79
CA ALA A 182 13.56 18.36 -4.04
C ALA A 182 13.74 17.41 -5.25
N PHE A 183 14.84 16.66 -5.30
CA PHE A 183 15.06 15.66 -6.33
C PHE A 183 14.02 14.52 -6.26
N ILE A 184 13.70 14.02 -5.05
CA ILE A 184 12.69 12.99 -4.85
C ILE A 184 11.32 13.49 -5.27
N GLU A 185 10.93 14.69 -4.86
CA GLU A 185 9.64 15.31 -5.22
C GLU A 185 9.51 15.47 -6.73
N GLN A 186 10.55 15.95 -7.40
CA GLN A 186 10.58 16.08 -8.85
C GLN A 186 10.46 14.71 -9.55
N ALA A 187 11.23 13.72 -9.11
CA ALA A 187 11.27 12.39 -9.72
C ALA A 187 9.96 11.62 -9.52
N SER A 188 9.33 11.77 -8.35
CA SER A 188 8.10 11.06 -7.98
C SER A 188 6.83 11.84 -8.32
N LYS A 189 6.93 13.11 -8.65
CA LYS A 189 5.81 14.05 -8.85
C LYS A 189 4.89 14.14 -7.63
N VAL A 190 5.48 14.11 -6.45
CA VAL A 190 4.80 14.16 -5.15
C VAL A 190 5.41 15.27 -4.32
N SER A 191 4.63 15.99 -3.54
CA SER A 191 5.15 16.97 -2.56
C SER A 191 5.04 16.43 -1.14
N PHE A 192 6.12 16.57 -0.37
CA PHE A 192 6.17 16.29 1.06
C PHE A 192 6.11 17.57 1.90
N MET A 193 6.33 18.74 1.27
CA MET A 193 6.18 20.00 1.97
C MET A 193 4.76 20.14 2.50
N PRO A 194 4.57 20.63 3.74
CA PRO A 194 3.24 20.95 4.24
C PRO A 194 2.57 21.93 3.29
N ASP A 195 1.33 21.67 2.93
CA ASP A 195 0.53 22.64 2.21
C ASP A 195 0.41 23.90 3.07
N GLN A 196 1.00 25.01 2.62
CA GLN A 196 0.92 26.30 3.31
C GLN A 196 -0.45 26.96 3.14
N SER A 197 -1.34 26.35 2.37
CA SER A 197 -2.73 26.76 2.32
C SER A 197 -3.37 26.49 3.68
N PRO A 198 -4.13 27.44 4.26
CA PRO A 198 -4.85 27.18 5.49
C PRO A 198 -5.73 25.93 5.28
N PRO A 199 -5.78 25.01 6.24
CA PRO A 199 -6.58 23.81 6.11
C PRO A 199 -8.00 24.24 5.73
N LYS A 200 -8.51 23.77 4.60
CA LYS A 200 -9.94 23.80 4.36
C LYS A 200 -10.54 22.93 5.45
N LEU A 201 -10.95 23.56 6.52
CA LEU A 201 -11.83 22.96 7.51
C LEU A 201 -13.13 22.66 6.77
N GLU A 202 -13.21 21.48 6.15
CA GLU A 202 -14.50 20.84 5.97
C GLU A 202 -14.97 20.57 7.39
N GLU A 203 -15.90 21.37 7.86
CA GLU A 203 -16.63 21.04 9.08
C GLU A 203 -17.08 19.60 8.96
N PRO A 204 -16.84 18.77 10.00
CA PRO A 204 -17.35 17.41 9.97
C PRO A 204 -18.89 17.52 9.93
N GLY A 205 -19.43 17.36 8.73
CA GLY A 205 -20.88 17.27 8.59
C GLY A 205 -21.37 16.14 9.49
N VAL A 206 -22.28 16.45 10.38
CA VAL A 206 -22.98 15.42 11.17
C VAL A 206 -23.81 14.64 10.17
N PHE A 207 -23.26 13.53 9.68
CA PHE A 207 -23.97 12.64 8.77
C PHE A 207 -24.81 11.68 9.59
N THR A 208 -26.01 11.39 9.11
CA THR A 208 -26.79 10.26 9.65
C THR A 208 -26.07 8.94 9.32
N PRO A 209 -26.30 7.86 10.11
CA PRO A 209 -25.72 6.54 9.81
C PRO A 209 -26.01 6.04 8.38
N GLU A 210 -27.15 6.43 7.81
CA GLU A 210 -27.52 6.11 6.44
C GLU A 210 -26.70 6.88 5.41
N GLU A 211 -26.45 8.15 5.65
CA GLU A 211 -25.59 8.99 4.81
C GLU A 211 -24.13 8.52 4.84
N GLU A 212 -23.63 8.11 6.00
CA GLU A 212 -22.30 7.54 6.17
C GLU A 212 -22.14 6.21 5.42
N THR A 213 -23.14 5.36 5.51
CA THR A 213 -23.19 4.09 4.76
C THR A 213 -23.22 4.34 3.26
N ARG A 214 -24.07 5.26 2.79
CA ARG A 214 -24.16 5.64 1.37
C ARG A 214 -22.84 6.22 0.86
N ARG A 215 -22.19 7.06 1.63
CA ARG A 215 -20.89 7.67 1.31
C ARG A 215 -19.78 6.61 1.21
N SER A 216 -19.78 5.66 2.12
CA SER A 216 -18.83 4.53 2.13
C SER A 216 -19.04 3.62 0.91
N LEU A 217 -20.27 3.29 0.57
CA LEU A 217 -20.60 2.49 -0.61
C LEU A 217 -20.18 3.19 -1.90
N ARG A 218 -20.41 4.50 -2.02
CA ARG A 218 -19.91 5.30 -3.16
C ARG A 218 -18.39 5.22 -3.29
N ALA A 219 -17.69 5.42 -2.19
CA ALA A 219 -16.23 5.38 -2.17
C ALA A 219 -15.70 4.00 -2.59
N MET A 220 -16.33 2.92 -2.11
CA MET A 220 -15.99 1.55 -2.50
C MET A 220 -16.22 1.28 -4.00
N ARG A 221 -17.34 1.74 -4.55
CA ARG A 221 -17.65 1.56 -5.99
C ARG A 221 -16.65 2.33 -6.87
N LYS A 222 -16.31 3.55 -6.50
CA LYS A 222 -15.26 4.33 -7.20
C LYS A 222 -13.91 3.65 -7.14
N ALA A 223 -13.50 3.18 -5.96
CA ALA A 223 -12.24 2.46 -5.79
C ALA A 223 -12.20 1.16 -6.64
N TYR A 224 -13.33 0.46 -6.75
CA TYR A 224 -13.45 -0.69 -7.65
C TYR A 224 -13.25 -0.28 -9.12
N ALA A 225 -13.92 0.78 -9.57
CA ALA A 225 -13.80 1.27 -10.94
C ALA A 225 -12.36 1.71 -11.27
N ASP A 226 -11.69 2.40 -10.35
CA ASP A 226 -10.29 2.79 -10.48
C ASP A 226 -9.38 1.56 -10.63
N VAL A 227 -9.59 0.50 -9.83
CA VAL A 227 -8.84 -0.77 -9.93
C VAL A 227 -9.04 -1.44 -11.29
N VAL A 228 -10.28 -1.45 -11.81
CA VAL A 228 -10.58 -2.03 -13.14
C VAL A 228 -9.80 -1.29 -14.24
N LEU A 229 -9.85 0.04 -14.25
CA LEU A 229 -9.18 0.85 -15.26
C LEU A 229 -7.65 0.80 -15.12
N GLU A 230 -7.16 0.72 -13.89
CA GLU A 230 -5.73 0.55 -13.63
C GLU A 230 -5.26 -0.82 -14.14
N ASN A 231 -5.96 -1.90 -13.83
CA ASN A 231 -5.61 -3.23 -14.30
C ASN A 231 -5.68 -3.35 -15.82
N LEU A 232 -6.65 -2.68 -16.46
CA LEU A 232 -6.73 -2.59 -17.91
C LEU A 232 -5.46 -2.00 -18.51
N SER A 233 -4.93 -0.92 -17.93
CA SER A 233 -3.73 -0.24 -18.44
C SER A 233 -2.46 -1.12 -18.37
N TYR A 234 -2.50 -2.16 -17.54
CA TYR A 234 -1.41 -3.14 -17.37
C TYR A 234 -1.71 -4.52 -17.98
N GLY A 235 -2.86 -4.69 -18.65
CA GLY A 235 -3.28 -5.99 -19.21
C GLY A 235 -3.50 -7.06 -18.12
N LEU A 236 -3.84 -6.64 -16.91
CA LEU A 236 -4.02 -7.53 -15.77
C LEU A 236 -5.51 -7.85 -15.53
N PRO A 237 -5.85 -9.08 -15.12
CA PRO A 237 -7.22 -9.40 -14.73
C PRO A 237 -7.58 -8.73 -13.40
N VAL A 238 -8.89 -8.60 -13.15
CA VAL A 238 -9.44 -8.19 -11.87
C VAL A 238 -9.86 -9.44 -11.09
N ILE A 239 -9.40 -9.54 -9.87
CA ILE A 239 -9.75 -10.64 -8.98
C ILE A 239 -11.06 -10.31 -8.28
N GLN A 240 -12.09 -11.13 -8.49
CA GLN A 240 -13.41 -10.98 -7.88
C GLN A 240 -13.77 -12.21 -7.06
N TRP A 241 -14.53 -11.99 -5.99
CA TRP A 241 -15.19 -13.09 -5.28
C TRP A 241 -16.63 -13.20 -5.80
N ARG A 242 -17.03 -14.40 -6.25
CA ARG A 242 -18.42 -14.70 -6.69
C ARG A 242 -19.04 -15.72 -5.76
N GLN A 243 -20.25 -15.43 -5.32
CA GLN A 243 -21.02 -16.31 -4.44
C GLN A 243 -21.25 -17.67 -5.12
N GLY A 244 -20.93 -18.77 -4.41
CA GLY A 244 -21.08 -20.14 -4.92
C GLY A 244 -19.93 -20.66 -5.81
N ILE A 245 -19.03 -19.77 -6.29
CA ILE A 245 -17.92 -20.12 -7.18
C ILE A 245 -16.57 -19.87 -6.47
N GLY A 246 -16.50 -18.86 -5.61
CA GLY A 246 -15.26 -18.45 -4.94
C GLY A 246 -14.54 -17.31 -5.67
N VAL A 247 -13.21 -17.36 -5.63
CA VAL A 247 -12.35 -16.35 -6.27
C VAL A 247 -12.23 -16.64 -7.77
N VAL A 248 -12.53 -15.65 -8.60
CA VAL A 248 -12.43 -15.73 -10.07
C VAL A 248 -11.56 -14.58 -10.62
N GLU A 249 -10.85 -14.85 -11.69
CA GLU A 249 -10.14 -13.85 -12.47
C GLU A 249 -11.03 -13.40 -13.62
N VAL A 250 -11.27 -12.10 -13.72
CA VAL A 250 -12.08 -11.51 -14.80
C VAL A 250 -11.17 -10.57 -15.59
N PRO A 251 -11.05 -10.74 -16.93
CA PRO A 251 -10.30 -9.80 -17.76
C PRO A 251 -10.80 -8.37 -17.55
N ALA A 252 -9.89 -7.42 -17.34
CA ALA A 252 -10.24 -6.04 -17.01
C ALA A 252 -11.11 -5.41 -18.12
N GLU A 253 -10.88 -5.76 -19.37
CA GLU A 253 -11.63 -5.30 -20.54
C GLU A 253 -13.14 -5.55 -20.41
N GLN A 254 -13.54 -6.69 -19.83
CA GLN A 254 -14.93 -7.05 -19.64
C GLN A 254 -15.64 -6.19 -18.59
N LEU A 255 -14.88 -5.55 -17.70
CA LEU A 255 -15.39 -4.74 -16.61
C LEU A 255 -15.36 -3.23 -16.91
N VAL A 256 -14.71 -2.81 -17.99
CA VAL A 256 -14.58 -1.40 -18.38
C VAL A 256 -15.91 -0.67 -18.52
N PRO A 257 -16.95 -1.23 -19.18
CA PRO A 257 -18.24 -0.55 -19.30
C PRO A 257 -18.84 -0.22 -17.94
N LEU A 258 -18.82 -1.19 -17.01
CA LEU A 258 -19.31 -0.99 -15.65
C LEU A 258 -18.46 0.04 -14.88
N ALA A 259 -17.11 -0.06 -14.97
CA ALA A 259 -16.22 0.86 -14.29
C ALA A 259 -16.41 2.31 -14.73
N ARG A 260 -16.49 2.55 -16.04
CA ARG A 260 -16.74 3.89 -16.58
C ARG A 260 -18.09 4.43 -16.12
N ARG A 261 -19.12 3.60 -16.15
CA ARG A 261 -20.45 4.01 -15.72
C ARG A 261 -20.52 4.35 -14.24
N ILE A 262 -19.84 3.60 -13.39
CA ILE A 262 -19.69 3.91 -11.95
C ILE A 262 -19.04 5.28 -11.75
N LEU A 263 -18.03 5.62 -12.53
CA LEU A 263 -17.35 6.93 -12.42
C LEU A 263 -18.24 8.07 -12.93
N GLU A 264 -18.98 7.88 -14.02
CA GLU A 264 -19.93 8.86 -14.55
C GLU A 264 -20.99 9.25 -13.53
N VAL A 265 -21.54 8.27 -12.80
CA VAL A 265 -22.52 8.51 -11.73
C VAL A 265 -21.89 8.84 -10.37
N ASN A 266 -20.60 9.13 -10.36
CA ASN A 266 -19.83 9.46 -9.15
C ASN A 266 -19.97 8.42 -8.01
N GLY A 267 -20.05 7.12 -8.39
CA GLY A 267 -20.15 5.99 -7.46
C GLY A 267 -21.56 5.75 -6.90
N GLU A 268 -22.59 6.48 -7.35
CA GLU A 268 -23.98 6.18 -6.97
C GLU A 268 -24.39 4.77 -7.43
N PRO A 269 -25.31 4.12 -6.72
CA PRO A 269 -25.84 2.83 -7.14
C PRO A 269 -26.48 2.92 -8.52
N LEU A 270 -26.15 1.97 -9.38
CA LEU A 270 -26.83 1.80 -10.66
C LEU A 270 -28.14 1.01 -10.46
N PRO A 271 -29.16 1.21 -11.30
CA PRO A 271 -30.31 0.31 -11.37
C PRO A 271 -29.84 -1.13 -11.63
N GLU A 272 -30.45 -2.11 -10.94
CA GLU A 272 -30.02 -3.52 -11.04
C GLU A 272 -30.05 -4.05 -12.49
N ALA A 273 -31.03 -3.63 -13.28
CA ALA A 273 -31.15 -4.00 -14.69
C ALA A 273 -29.99 -3.45 -15.54
N GLU A 274 -29.55 -2.21 -15.26
CA GLU A 274 -28.44 -1.56 -15.94
C GLU A 274 -27.10 -2.23 -15.54
N GLU A 275 -26.89 -2.50 -14.26
CA GLU A 275 -25.68 -3.17 -13.77
C GLU A 275 -25.56 -4.60 -14.34
N ARG A 276 -26.67 -5.35 -14.39
CA ARG A 276 -26.71 -6.69 -15.03
C ARG A 276 -26.42 -6.62 -16.53
N ALA A 277 -26.94 -5.62 -17.23
CA ALA A 277 -26.69 -5.45 -18.67
C ALA A 277 -25.20 -5.17 -18.96
N LEU A 278 -24.55 -4.34 -18.13
CA LEU A 278 -23.13 -4.04 -18.25
C LEU A 278 -22.22 -5.24 -17.93
N LEU A 279 -22.71 -6.19 -17.13
CA LEU A 279 -22.03 -7.43 -16.79
C LEU A 279 -22.39 -8.61 -17.71
N ALA A 280 -23.43 -8.50 -18.54
CA ALA A 280 -23.94 -9.59 -19.39
C ALA A 280 -22.96 -10.04 -20.50
N HIS A 281 -21.93 -9.24 -20.79
CA HIS A 281 -20.85 -9.58 -21.74
C HIS A 281 -19.68 -10.35 -21.11
N GLN A 282 -19.80 -10.75 -19.84
CA GLN A 282 -18.80 -11.60 -19.18
C GLN A 282 -19.04 -13.06 -19.62
N THR A 283 -18.39 -13.47 -20.70
CA THR A 283 -18.34 -14.88 -21.06
C THR A 283 -17.50 -15.62 -20.01
N ILE A 284 -18.10 -16.68 -19.45
CA ILE A 284 -17.47 -17.59 -18.48
C ILE A 284 -16.33 -18.34 -19.13
#